data_56f4a8ad983932b178199500cf141a9f
#
_entry.id   56f4a8ad983932b178199500cf141a9f
#
_cell.length_a   1.000
_cell.length_b   1.000
_cell.length_c   1.000
_cell.angle_alpha   90.00
_cell.angle_beta   90.00
_cell.angle_gamma   90.00
#
_symmetry.space_group_name_H-M   'P 1'
#
loop_
_entity.id
_entity.type
_entity.pdbx_description
1 polymer ?
#
loop_
_entity_poly.entity_id
_entity_poly.type
_entity_poly.pdbx_seq_one_letter_code
_entity_poly.pdbx_strand_id
1 'polypeptide(L)'
;MTTATDIAESQLKMPAQREPSVERRLLHRTLKPLFGTPVNAIVTLACLWILWLAAKGAYGWLVTRAVTEGGAQACKVGHGACWPYYEAKLRFMIFGVYPYDEHWRVALAMILFLGAIGITMIPRFWNRNLLVLWSMTIVGAAILIWGGVFGLSYVPTTQWSGLPLSFLLSAVGLAFGFPLGVILALARSSKLPAIRVIAIVFIEVIRGVPLISILFMASVMLPLFMPSGITVDKLLRAQIAIVIFAAAYIAEAVRGGLQAIPRGQHEASSAMGLHYWQAMRLVVLPQALKIAIPPLVNISIGFFQDTTLVTIIGLLDFLSTVRTAMTDPNWVGIAVMEGYVFAAVVFLVFSYGMGAYSRFLERRMRLGLD
;
A
#
# COMPACT_ATOMS: atom_id res chain seq x y z
N MET A 1 -22.05 -50.42 -47.85
CA MET A 1 -21.99 -50.71 -46.41
C MET A 1 -20.56 -50.45 -45.95
N THR A 2 -20.25 -49.25 -45.57
CA THR A 2 -18.94 -48.90 -44.94
C THR A 2 -19.00 -49.34 -43.50
N THR A 3 -18.14 -50.26 -43.14
CA THR A 3 -18.14 -50.90 -41.83
C THR A 3 -17.59 -49.93 -40.75
N ALA A 4 -18.09 -50.05 -39.55
CA ALA A 4 -17.71 -49.21 -38.40
C ALA A 4 -16.19 -49.19 -38.09
N THR A 5 -15.45 -50.15 -38.63
CA THR A 5 -13.97 -50.21 -38.59
C THR A 5 -13.26 -49.16 -39.43
N ASP A 6 -13.81 -48.76 -40.61
CA ASP A 6 -13.20 -47.75 -41.47
C ASP A 6 -13.30 -46.32 -40.87
N ILE A 7 -14.33 -46.10 -40.04
CA ILE A 7 -14.49 -44.77 -39.35
C ILE A 7 -13.54 -44.67 -38.15
N ALA A 8 -13.27 -45.80 -37.47
CA ALA A 8 -12.34 -45.80 -36.34
C ALA A 8 -10.87 -45.60 -36.78
N GLU A 9 -10.46 -46.18 -37.94
CA GLU A 9 -9.10 -45.99 -38.46
C GLU A 9 -8.84 -44.58 -39.02
N SER A 10 -9.88 -43.90 -39.54
CA SER A 10 -9.74 -42.53 -40.04
C SER A 10 -9.58 -41.51 -38.92
N GLN A 11 -10.06 -41.80 -37.72
CA GLN A 11 -9.91 -40.93 -36.52
C GLN A 11 -8.53 -41.08 -35.87
N LEU A 12 -7.80 -42.17 -36.13
CA LEU A 12 -6.46 -42.42 -35.57
C LEU A 12 -5.31 -41.71 -36.34
N LYS A 13 -5.60 -41.05 -37.47
CA LYS A 13 -4.62 -40.34 -38.31
C LYS A 13 -4.73 -38.82 -38.22
N MET A 14 -5.17 -38.26 -37.08
CA MET A 14 -4.94 -36.82 -36.88
C MET A 14 -3.44 -36.64 -36.67
N PRO A 15 -2.79 -35.80 -37.52
CA PRO A 15 -1.37 -35.51 -37.31
C PRO A 15 -1.24 -34.86 -35.94
N ALA A 16 -0.38 -35.41 -35.10
CA ALA A 16 -0.05 -34.87 -33.79
C ALA A 16 0.32 -33.40 -34.04
N GLN A 17 -0.53 -32.46 -33.59
CA GLN A 17 -0.22 -31.05 -33.63
C GLN A 17 1.04 -30.87 -32.76
N ARG A 18 2.20 -30.73 -33.41
CA ARG A 18 3.45 -30.42 -32.73
C ARG A 18 3.19 -29.16 -31.89
N GLU A 19 3.17 -29.32 -30.57
CA GLU A 19 3.10 -28.18 -29.68
C GLU A 19 4.21 -27.20 -30.08
N PRO A 20 3.87 -25.93 -30.31
CA PRO A 20 4.90 -24.96 -30.69
C PRO A 20 5.93 -24.88 -29.56
N SER A 21 7.21 -24.87 -29.91
CA SER A 21 8.31 -24.77 -28.96
C SER A 21 8.08 -23.59 -28.01
N VAL A 22 8.58 -23.70 -26.77
CA VAL A 22 8.43 -22.66 -25.73
C VAL A 22 8.84 -21.28 -26.25
N GLU A 23 9.86 -21.22 -27.10
CA GLU A 23 10.31 -20.00 -27.78
C GLU A 23 9.24 -19.42 -28.72
N ARG A 24 8.56 -20.23 -29.51
CA ARG A 24 7.48 -19.77 -30.39
C ARG A 24 6.27 -19.27 -29.59
N ARG A 25 5.97 -19.90 -28.45
CA ARG A 25 4.87 -19.43 -27.55
C ARG A 25 5.23 -18.08 -26.92
N LEU A 26 6.48 -17.88 -26.48
CA LEU A 26 6.94 -16.60 -25.94
C LEU A 26 6.95 -15.51 -27.04
N LEU A 27 7.52 -15.79 -28.22
CA LEU A 27 7.51 -14.86 -29.35
C LEU A 27 6.09 -14.44 -29.74
N HIS A 28 5.17 -15.40 -29.85
CA HIS A 28 3.79 -15.11 -30.22
C HIS A 28 3.04 -14.33 -29.13
N ARG A 29 3.34 -14.57 -27.86
CA ARG A 29 2.66 -13.95 -26.72
C ARG A 29 3.15 -12.53 -26.44
N THR A 30 4.42 -12.23 -26.75
CA THR A 30 5.04 -10.92 -26.46
C THR A 30 5.20 -10.05 -27.70
N LEU A 31 5.64 -10.59 -28.85
CA LEU A 31 5.93 -9.78 -30.03
C LEU A 31 4.71 -9.53 -30.91
N LYS A 32 3.78 -10.48 -31.00
CA LYS A 32 2.59 -10.29 -31.85
C LYS A 32 1.69 -9.13 -31.38
N PRO A 33 1.44 -8.89 -30.08
CA PRO A 33 0.71 -7.69 -29.63
C PRO A 33 1.45 -6.39 -29.95
N LEU A 34 2.78 -6.40 -29.93
CA LEU A 34 3.60 -5.21 -30.13
C LEU A 34 3.81 -4.87 -31.63
N PHE A 35 3.93 -5.87 -32.50
CA PHE A 35 4.30 -5.69 -33.91
C PHE A 35 3.34 -6.37 -34.88
N GLY A 36 2.21 -6.91 -34.43
CA GLY A 36 1.27 -7.69 -35.25
C GLY A 36 0.48 -6.89 -36.26
N THR A 37 0.37 -5.57 -36.10
CA THR A 37 -0.23 -4.65 -37.06
C THR A 37 0.70 -3.44 -37.33
N PRO A 38 0.61 -2.77 -38.49
CA PRO A 38 1.41 -1.58 -38.75
C PRO A 38 1.24 -0.50 -37.69
N VAL A 39 0.02 -0.30 -37.20
CA VAL A 39 -0.30 0.68 -36.16
C VAL A 39 0.39 0.30 -34.84
N ASN A 40 0.29 -0.96 -34.40
CA ASN A 40 0.94 -1.41 -33.19
C ASN A 40 2.48 -1.28 -33.29
N ALA A 41 3.05 -1.58 -34.45
CA ALA A 41 4.49 -1.41 -34.68
C ALA A 41 4.93 0.06 -34.56
N ILE A 42 4.19 0.98 -35.17
CA ILE A 42 4.47 2.44 -35.10
C ILE A 42 4.37 2.92 -33.65
N VAL A 43 3.30 2.56 -32.94
CA VAL A 43 3.10 2.95 -31.53
C VAL A 43 4.22 2.37 -30.67
N THR A 44 4.58 1.10 -30.86
CA THR A 44 5.66 0.45 -30.10
C THR A 44 7.00 1.15 -30.33
N LEU A 45 7.35 1.44 -31.59
CA LEU A 45 8.58 2.15 -31.95
C LEU A 45 8.61 3.56 -31.36
N ALA A 46 7.47 4.29 -31.44
CA ALA A 46 7.36 5.61 -30.83
C ALA A 46 7.55 5.56 -29.30
N CYS A 47 6.92 4.61 -28.61
CA CYS A 47 7.11 4.41 -27.19
C CYS A 47 8.56 4.05 -26.83
N LEU A 48 9.20 3.15 -27.59
CA LEU A 48 10.60 2.79 -27.39
C LEU A 48 11.54 3.98 -27.62
N TRP A 49 11.25 4.81 -28.61
CA TRP A 49 12.00 6.04 -28.88
C TRP A 49 11.88 7.04 -27.71
N ILE A 50 10.67 7.26 -27.20
CA ILE A 50 10.43 8.13 -26.05
C ILE A 50 11.15 7.58 -24.81
N LEU A 51 11.06 6.27 -24.55
CA LEU A 51 11.76 5.63 -23.45
C LEU A 51 13.28 5.74 -23.57
N TRP A 52 13.82 5.60 -24.79
CA TRP A 52 15.24 5.79 -25.04
C TRP A 52 15.70 7.22 -24.79
N LEU A 53 14.92 8.21 -25.25
CA LEU A 53 15.21 9.64 -24.99
C LEU A 53 15.15 9.94 -23.48
N ALA A 54 14.14 9.43 -22.79
CA ALA A 54 13.98 9.58 -21.33
C ALA A 54 15.16 8.91 -20.58
N ALA A 55 15.51 7.69 -20.94
CA ALA A 55 16.64 6.97 -20.36
C ALA A 55 17.97 7.67 -20.59
N LYS A 56 18.22 8.14 -21.83
CA LYS A 56 19.40 8.94 -22.18
C LYS A 56 19.47 10.24 -21.37
N GLY A 57 18.34 10.94 -21.26
CA GLY A 57 18.22 12.17 -20.47
C GLY A 57 18.48 11.92 -18.98
N ALA A 58 17.87 10.87 -18.42
CA ALA A 58 18.07 10.45 -17.03
C ALA A 58 19.52 10.03 -16.75
N TYR A 59 20.12 9.24 -17.62
CA TYR A 59 21.54 8.86 -17.51
C TYR A 59 22.46 10.08 -17.60
N GLY A 60 22.18 10.99 -18.54
CA GLY A 60 22.89 12.25 -18.68
C GLY A 60 22.81 13.12 -17.42
N TRP A 61 21.65 13.17 -16.77
CA TRP A 61 21.45 13.93 -15.55
C TRP A 61 22.05 13.23 -14.33
N LEU A 62 21.82 11.93 -14.15
CA LEU A 62 22.23 11.18 -12.96
C LEU A 62 23.74 10.89 -12.89
N VAL A 63 24.40 10.75 -14.06
CA VAL A 63 25.78 10.22 -14.14
C VAL A 63 26.72 11.18 -14.83
N THR A 64 26.48 11.50 -16.13
CA THR A 64 27.49 12.21 -16.92
C THR A 64 27.67 13.68 -16.57
N ARG A 65 26.61 14.33 -16.10
CA ARG A 65 26.60 15.74 -15.69
C ARG A 65 26.41 15.92 -14.18
N ALA A 66 26.37 14.80 -13.44
CA ALA A 66 26.17 14.82 -12.00
C ALA A 66 27.32 15.55 -11.28
N VAL A 67 26.96 16.31 -10.25
CA VAL A 67 27.90 16.95 -9.33
C VAL A 67 28.05 16.02 -8.13
N THR A 68 29.28 15.53 -7.93
CA THR A 68 29.61 14.58 -6.84
C THR A 68 30.31 15.24 -5.66
N GLU A 69 30.96 16.40 -5.88
CA GLU A 69 31.76 17.09 -4.88
C GLU A 69 31.50 18.61 -4.89
N GLY A 70 31.93 19.33 -3.85
CA GLY A 70 31.90 20.80 -3.81
C GLY A 70 30.64 21.42 -3.18
N GLY A 71 29.73 20.61 -2.65
CA GLY A 71 28.58 21.09 -1.89
C GLY A 71 27.55 21.88 -2.70
N ALA A 72 26.73 22.71 -2.01
CA ALA A 72 25.63 23.46 -2.63
C ALA A 72 26.07 24.43 -3.73
N GLN A 73 27.25 25.06 -3.57
CA GLN A 73 27.75 26.02 -4.56
C GLN A 73 28.10 25.38 -5.88
N ALA A 74 28.73 24.18 -5.86
CA ALA A 74 29.02 23.43 -7.07
C ALA A 74 27.74 22.96 -7.77
N CYS A 75 26.73 22.53 -7.01
CA CYS A 75 25.43 22.15 -7.55
C CYS A 75 24.66 23.32 -8.18
N LYS A 76 24.87 24.56 -7.71
CA LYS A 76 24.22 25.75 -8.27
C LYS A 76 24.69 26.04 -9.69
N VAL A 77 25.94 25.73 -10.01
CA VAL A 77 26.53 25.93 -11.34
C VAL A 77 26.36 24.70 -12.21
N GLY A 78 26.23 23.53 -11.61
CA GLY A 78 26.06 22.25 -12.31
C GLY A 78 24.67 22.10 -12.98
N HIS A 79 24.63 21.27 -14.04
CA HIS A 79 23.40 20.99 -14.80
C HIS A 79 22.93 19.54 -14.65
N GLY A 80 23.51 18.80 -13.70
CA GLY A 80 23.19 17.39 -13.43
C GLY A 80 22.72 17.18 -11.99
N ALA A 81 22.52 15.91 -11.61
CA ALA A 81 22.08 15.55 -10.27
C ALA A 81 23.11 15.96 -9.21
N CYS A 82 22.62 16.53 -8.14
CA CYS A 82 23.41 17.02 -7.02
C CYS A 82 23.54 15.94 -5.93
N TRP A 83 24.58 15.12 -5.97
CA TRP A 83 24.81 14.06 -4.98
C TRP A 83 25.13 14.59 -3.56
N PRO A 84 25.87 15.72 -3.39
CA PRO A 84 26.11 16.31 -2.08
C PRO A 84 24.81 16.71 -1.31
N TYR A 85 23.72 16.96 -2.04
CA TYR A 85 22.41 17.18 -1.41
C TYR A 85 21.92 15.95 -0.64
N TYR A 86 22.03 14.76 -1.24
CA TYR A 86 21.64 13.54 -0.55
C TYR A 86 22.51 13.28 0.67
N GLU A 87 23.81 13.47 0.57
CA GLU A 87 24.71 13.32 1.71
C GLU A 87 24.33 14.24 2.85
N ALA A 88 24.01 15.51 2.55
CA ALA A 88 23.64 16.51 3.55
C ALA A 88 22.23 16.33 4.13
N LYS A 89 21.25 15.86 3.33
CA LYS A 89 19.82 15.93 3.66
C LYS A 89 19.12 14.59 3.79
N LEU A 90 19.74 13.45 3.41
CA LEU A 90 19.10 12.14 3.43
C LEU A 90 18.51 11.78 4.81
N ARG A 91 19.28 12.02 5.88
CA ARG A 91 18.80 11.72 7.25
C ARG A 91 17.59 12.58 7.61
N PHE A 92 17.59 13.85 7.25
CA PHE A 92 16.46 14.75 7.49
C PHE A 92 15.25 14.35 6.61
N MET A 93 15.45 14.01 5.36
CA MET A 93 14.35 13.56 4.49
C MET A 93 13.68 12.30 5.03
N ILE A 94 14.45 11.36 5.61
CA ILE A 94 13.91 10.12 6.16
C ILE A 94 13.28 10.32 7.54
N PHE A 95 13.96 10.98 8.47
CA PHE A 95 13.57 11.06 9.89
C PHE A 95 12.97 12.39 10.30
N GLY A 96 13.08 13.43 9.46
CA GLY A 96 12.55 14.78 9.71
C GLY A 96 13.18 15.44 10.93
N VAL A 97 12.32 15.96 11.80
CA VAL A 97 12.69 16.68 13.03
C VAL A 97 12.83 15.77 14.26
N TYR A 98 12.78 14.47 14.08
CA TYR A 98 13.04 13.53 15.17
C TYR A 98 14.48 13.76 15.69
N PRO A 99 14.74 13.65 17.03
CA PRO A 99 16.08 13.91 17.59
C PRO A 99 17.18 13.11 16.91
N TYR A 100 18.24 13.78 16.49
CA TYR A 100 19.29 13.21 15.64
C TYR A 100 20.00 12.01 16.27
N ASP A 101 20.29 12.09 17.58
CA ASP A 101 20.98 11.02 18.31
C ASP A 101 20.10 9.80 18.54
N GLU A 102 18.79 9.95 18.37
CA GLU A 102 17.79 8.91 18.59
C GLU A 102 17.26 8.28 17.30
N HIS A 103 17.80 8.63 16.13
CA HIS A 103 17.37 8.10 14.82
C HIS A 103 17.45 6.57 14.74
N TRP A 104 18.41 5.96 15.46
CA TRP A 104 18.56 4.52 15.51
C TRP A 104 17.30 3.80 16.03
N ARG A 105 16.58 4.39 16.98
CA ARG A 105 15.36 3.84 17.57
C ARG A 105 14.24 3.75 16.54
N VAL A 106 14.07 4.84 15.81
CA VAL A 106 13.03 4.92 14.79
C VAL A 106 13.37 4.04 13.59
N ALA A 107 14.67 3.96 13.24
CA ALA A 107 15.14 3.04 12.21
C ALA A 107 14.87 1.58 12.61
N LEU A 108 15.14 1.22 13.88
CA LEU A 108 14.83 -0.11 14.41
C LEU A 108 13.32 -0.39 14.40
N ALA A 109 12.50 0.58 14.78
CA ALA A 109 11.04 0.44 14.69
C ALA A 109 10.57 0.19 13.26
N MET A 110 11.12 0.90 12.26
CA MET A 110 10.85 0.65 10.84
C MET A 110 11.27 -0.76 10.41
N ILE A 111 12.45 -1.21 10.82
CA ILE A 111 12.94 -2.58 10.52
C ILE A 111 12.01 -3.63 11.13
N LEU A 112 11.53 -3.42 12.35
CA LEU A 112 10.56 -4.32 13.00
C LEU A 112 9.24 -4.36 12.21
N PHE A 113 8.72 -3.22 11.75
CA PHE A 113 7.52 -3.18 10.90
C PHE A 113 7.73 -3.88 9.56
N LEU A 114 8.82 -3.60 8.88
CA LEU A 114 9.14 -4.25 7.59
C LEU A 114 9.36 -5.76 7.77
N GLY A 115 9.99 -6.18 8.87
CA GLY A 115 10.16 -7.58 9.24
C GLY A 115 8.82 -8.27 9.50
N ALA A 116 7.92 -7.64 10.25
CA ALA A 116 6.58 -8.16 10.50
C ALA A 116 5.76 -8.28 9.19
N ILE A 117 5.82 -7.28 8.31
CA ILE A 117 5.24 -7.35 6.98
C ILE A 117 5.83 -8.51 6.19
N GLY A 118 7.17 -8.65 6.15
CA GLY A 118 7.88 -9.72 5.46
C GLY A 118 7.47 -11.12 5.95
N ILE A 119 7.34 -11.31 7.27
CA ILE A 119 6.87 -12.57 7.86
C ILE A 119 5.40 -12.82 7.48
N THR A 120 4.56 -11.78 7.50
CA THR A 120 3.15 -11.88 7.08
C THR A 120 3.01 -12.26 5.60
N MET A 121 4.00 -11.93 4.76
CA MET A 121 4.02 -12.32 3.35
C MET A 121 4.20 -13.82 3.14
N ILE A 122 4.67 -14.56 4.15
CA ILE A 122 4.92 -15.99 4.06
C ILE A 122 3.72 -16.76 4.64
N PRO A 123 2.89 -17.44 3.83
CA PRO A 123 1.65 -18.10 4.30
C PRO A 123 1.87 -19.19 5.35
N ARG A 124 3.09 -19.75 5.45
CA ARG A 124 3.44 -20.73 6.48
C ARG A 124 3.27 -20.19 7.90
N PHE A 125 3.38 -18.86 8.09
CA PHE A 125 3.25 -18.20 9.38
C PHE A 125 1.84 -17.69 9.68
N TRP A 126 0.84 -17.99 8.85
CA TRP A 126 -0.56 -17.58 9.06
C TRP A 126 -1.22 -18.45 10.15
N ASN A 127 -0.83 -18.21 11.36
CA ASN A 127 -1.35 -18.86 12.57
C ASN A 127 -1.58 -17.81 13.67
N ARG A 128 -2.00 -18.25 14.88
CA ARG A 128 -2.22 -17.34 16.02
C ARG A 128 -0.97 -16.51 16.39
N ASN A 129 0.23 -17.01 16.10
CA ASN A 129 1.48 -16.32 16.39
C ASN A 129 1.63 -15.03 15.59
N LEU A 130 0.92 -14.89 14.46
CA LEU A 130 0.90 -13.65 13.68
C LEU A 130 0.28 -12.49 14.47
N LEU A 131 -0.78 -12.74 15.25
CA LEU A 131 -1.37 -11.73 16.14
C LEU A 131 -0.38 -11.30 17.22
N VAL A 132 0.35 -12.27 17.80
CA VAL A 132 1.39 -11.99 18.79
C VAL A 132 2.51 -11.16 18.16
N LEU A 133 2.98 -11.55 16.97
CA LEU A 133 4.02 -10.82 16.24
C LEU A 133 3.61 -9.36 16.03
N TRP A 134 2.41 -9.11 15.49
CA TRP A 134 1.92 -7.75 15.23
C TRP A 134 1.73 -6.95 16.53
N SER A 135 1.19 -7.57 17.58
CA SER A 135 1.06 -6.92 18.88
C SER A 135 2.43 -6.52 19.46
N MET A 136 3.40 -7.43 19.40
CA MET A 136 4.77 -7.14 19.86
C MET A 136 5.44 -6.07 19.00
N THR A 137 5.24 -6.11 17.68
CA THR A 137 5.78 -5.09 16.77
C THR A 137 5.21 -3.70 17.05
N ILE A 138 3.89 -3.59 17.22
CA ILE A 138 3.22 -2.31 17.50
C ILE A 138 3.66 -1.77 18.86
N VAL A 139 3.65 -2.60 19.90
CA VAL A 139 4.06 -2.20 21.26
C VAL A 139 5.55 -1.86 21.29
N GLY A 140 6.40 -2.69 20.69
CA GLY A 140 7.85 -2.45 20.63
C GLY A 140 8.19 -1.18 19.85
N ALA A 141 7.53 -0.95 18.69
CA ALA A 141 7.71 0.28 17.92
C ALA A 141 7.21 1.51 18.70
N ALA A 142 6.08 1.42 19.40
CA ALA A 142 5.58 2.50 20.24
C ALA A 142 6.59 2.85 21.35
N ILE A 143 7.15 1.85 22.05
CA ILE A 143 8.17 2.05 23.09
C ILE A 143 9.43 2.70 22.48
N LEU A 144 9.91 2.21 21.35
CA LEU A 144 11.09 2.75 20.67
C LEU A 144 10.89 4.20 20.24
N ILE A 145 9.75 4.53 19.64
CA ILE A 145 9.51 5.87 19.08
C ILE A 145 9.19 6.86 20.20
N TRP A 146 8.41 6.46 21.20
CA TRP A 146 7.99 7.34 22.29
C TRP A 146 9.09 7.50 23.35
N GLY A 147 9.74 6.41 23.71
CA GLY A 147 10.70 6.39 24.82
C GLY A 147 10.05 6.56 26.19
N GLY A 148 10.78 7.19 27.10
CA GLY A 148 10.31 7.45 28.47
C GLY A 148 10.37 6.23 29.40
N VAL A 149 10.74 5.05 28.88
CA VAL A 149 10.89 3.80 29.63
C VAL A 149 12.23 3.12 29.28
N PHE A 150 12.69 2.21 30.11
CA PHE A 150 13.95 1.45 29.90
C PHE A 150 15.19 2.34 29.66
N GLY A 151 15.24 3.54 30.25
CA GLY A 151 16.34 4.48 30.05
C GLY A 151 16.34 5.21 28.70
N LEU A 152 15.31 5.04 27.89
CA LEU A 152 15.16 5.78 26.64
C LEU A 152 14.60 7.18 26.90
N SER A 153 15.18 8.20 26.28
CA SER A 153 14.68 9.58 26.35
C SER A 153 13.25 9.68 25.79
N TYR A 154 12.38 10.45 26.42
CA TYR A 154 11.03 10.72 25.93
C TYR A 154 11.07 11.65 24.72
N VAL A 155 10.38 11.27 23.63
CA VAL A 155 10.24 12.08 22.42
C VAL A 155 8.76 12.39 22.19
N PRO A 156 8.34 13.66 22.28
CA PRO A 156 6.95 14.05 22.11
C PRO A 156 6.49 13.80 20.66
N THR A 157 5.20 13.53 20.50
CA THR A 157 4.55 13.27 19.20
C THR A 157 4.71 14.42 18.18
N THR A 158 4.94 15.64 18.68
CA THR A 158 5.20 16.83 17.86
C THR A 158 6.52 16.74 17.07
N GLN A 159 7.45 15.90 17.50
CA GLN A 159 8.73 15.66 16.84
C GLN A 159 8.70 14.41 15.94
N TRP A 160 7.59 13.67 15.94
CA TRP A 160 7.46 12.51 15.08
C TRP A 160 7.22 12.96 13.64
N SER A 161 8.08 12.53 12.73
CA SER A 161 8.09 13.03 11.36
C SER A 161 8.74 12.06 10.39
N GLY A 162 8.71 12.43 9.11
CA GLY A 162 9.37 11.69 8.05
C GLY A 162 8.71 10.37 7.67
N LEU A 163 9.50 9.49 7.12
CA LEU A 163 9.07 8.16 6.67
C LEU A 163 8.52 7.29 7.80
N PRO A 164 9.10 7.29 9.03
CA PRO A 164 8.53 6.59 10.17
C PRO A 164 7.10 7.01 10.51
N LEU A 165 6.80 8.30 10.45
CA LEU A 165 5.44 8.80 10.69
C LEU A 165 4.48 8.30 9.62
N SER A 166 4.87 8.35 8.33
CA SER A 166 4.05 7.81 7.22
C SER A 166 3.77 6.33 7.41
N PHE A 167 4.78 5.53 7.82
CA PHE A 167 4.60 4.13 8.14
C PHE A 167 3.64 3.89 9.31
N LEU A 168 3.83 4.61 10.39
CA LEU A 168 2.99 4.48 11.58
C LEU A 168 1.53 4.79 11.24
N LEU A 169 1.27 5.92 10.58
CA LEU A 169 -0.09 6.34 10.21
C LEU A 169 -0.78 5.31 9.32
N SER A 170 -0.08 4.79 8.30
CA SER A 170 -0.65 3.80 7.38
C SER A 170 -0.82 2.43 8.05
N ALA A 171 0.21 1.93 8.76
CA ALA A 171 0.17 0.61 9.38
C ALA A 171 -0.89 0.52 10.49
N VAL A 172 -0.91 1.50 11.40
CA VAL A 172 -1.91 1.56 12.47
C VAL A 172 -3.30 1.82 11.90
N GLY A 173 -3.41 2.71 10.89
CA GLY A 173 -4.65 2.98 10.19
C GLY A 173 -5.29 1.73 9.59
N LEU A 174 -4.47 0.91 8.91
CA LEU A 174 -4.92 -0.36 8.31
C LEU A 174 -5.16 -1.44 9.37
N ALA A 175 -4.29 -1.57 10.38
CA ALA A 175 -4.41 -2.58 11.42
C ALA A 175 -5.71 -2.46 12.22
N PHE A 176 -6.10 -1.24 12.58
CA PHE A 176 -7.36 -0.98 13.28
C PHE A 176 -8.55 -0.78 12.34
N GLY A 177 -8.30 -0.23 11.15
CA GLY A 177 -9.33 -0.08 10.11
C GLY A 177 -9.83 -1.41 9.57
N PHE A 178 -8.98 -2.45 9.49
CA PHE A 178 -9.39 -3.76 8.97
C PHE A 178 -10.47 -4.45 9.81
N PRO A 179 -10.32 -4.68 11.12
CA PRO A 179 -11.38 -5.29 11.92
C PRO A 179 -12.67 -4.46 11.93
N LEU A 180 -12.55 -3.13 12.02
CA LEU A 180 -13.71 -2.24 11.94
C LEU A 180 -14.41 -2.32 10.58
N GLY A 181 -13.63 -2.38 9.49
CA GLY A 181 -14.16 -2.53 8.13
C GLY A 181 -14.89 -3.85 7.93
N VAL A 182 -14.36 -4.97 8.47
CA VAL A 182 -15.05 -6.26 8.46
C VAL A 182 -16.37 -6.18 9.22
N ILE A 183 -16.38 -5.58 10.42
CA ILE A 183 -17.59 -5.39 11.22
C ILE A 183 -18.62 -4.55 10.44
N LEU A 184 -18.21 -3.45 9.83
CA LEU A 184 -19.09 -2.59 9.03
C LEU A 184 -19.66 -3.32 7.80
N ALA A 185 -18.85 -4.15 7.11
CA ALA A 185 -19.32 -4.95 5.99
C ALA A 185 -20.38 -5.98 6.40
N LEU A 186 -20.18 -6.64 7.54
CA LEU A 186 -21.15 -7.56 8.11
C LEU A 186 -22.41 -6.83 8.59
N ALA A 187 -22.29 -5.67 9.23
CA ALA A 187 -23.39 -4.83 9.66
C ALA A 187 -24.25 -4.37 8.46
N ARG A 188 -23.59 -3.94 7.36
CA ARG A 188 -24.29 -3.58 6.11
C ARG A 188 -25.04 -4.76 5.48
N SER A 189 -24.59 -5.98 5.70
CA SER A 189 -25.23 -7.22 5.22
C SER A 189 -26.27 -7.79 6.21
N SER A 190 -26.47 -7.13 7.36
CA SER A 190 -27.39 -7.59 8.42
C SER A 190 -28.84 -7.60 7.96
N LYS A 191 -29.62 -8.55 8.49
CA LYS A 191 -31.07 -8.59 8.35
C LYS A 191 -31.79 -7.56 9.23
N LEU A 192 -31.11 -7.02 10.25
CA LEU A 192 -31.66 -5.99 11.15
C LEU A 192 -31.60 -4.62 10.46
N PRO A 193 -32.76 -4.00 10.14
CA PRO A 193 -32.80 -2.81 9.30
C PRO A 193 -32.07 -1.62 9.93
N ALA A 194 -32.16 -1.42 11.24
CA ALA A 194 -31.48 -0.33 11.93
C ALA A 194 -29.94 -0.44 11.81
N ILE A 195 -29.37 -1.62 12.08
CA ILE A 195 -27.92 -1.85 11.97
C ILE A 195 -27.45 -1.65 10.53
N ARG A 196 -28.22 -2.18 9.56
CA ARG A 196 -27.92 -2.05 8.13
C ARG A 196 -27.90 -0.58 7.70
N VAL A 197 -28.94 0.20 8.08
CA VAL A 197 -29.04 1.62 7.69
C VAL A 197 -27.89 2.42 8.29
N ILE A 198 -27.60 2.24 9.58
CA ILE A 198 -26.49 2.94 10.25
C ILE A 198 -25.17 2.63 9.54
N ALA A 199 -24.90 1.35 9.24
CA ALA A 199 -23.66 0.96 8.55
C ALA A 199 -23.61 1.55 7.13
N ILE A 200 -24.71 1.55 6.38
CA ILE A 200 -24.78 2.15 5.04
C ILE A 200 -24.47 3.65 5.13
N VAL A 201 -25.19 4.38 5.98
CA VAL A 201 -25.02 5.84 6.12
C VAL A 201 -23.57 6.16 6.49
N PHE A 202 -23.03 5.45 7.49
CA PHE A 202 -21.63 5.66 7.90
C PHE A 202 -20.64 5.45 6.76
N ILE A 203 -20.74 4.32 6.05
CA ILE A 203 -19.82 3.98 4.95
C ILE A 203 -19.94 5.00 3.82
N GLU A 204 -21.16 5.34 3.40
CA GLU A 204 -21.36 6.26 2.27
C GLU A 204 -20.93 7.69 2.62
N VAL A 205 -21.22 8.17 3.84
CA VAL A 205 -20.77 9.51 4.29
C VAL A 205 -19.26 9.59 4.33
N ILE A 206 -18.59 8.62 4.97
CA ILE A 206 -17.13 8.65 5.11
C ILE A 206 -16.45 8.53 3.74
N ARG A 207 -16.95 7.70 2.82
CA ARG A 207 -16.40 7.56 1.47
C ARG A 207 -16.74 8.71 0.54
N GLY A 208 -17.84 9.43 0.83
CA GLY A 208 -18.24 10.61 0.06
C GLY A 208 -17.45 11.87 0.41
N VAL A 209 -16.77 11.90 1.55
CA VAL A 209 -15.98 13.05 2.02
C VAL A 209 -14.49 12.83 1.72
N PRO A 210 -13.77 13.79 1.12
CA PRO A 210 -12.32 13.67 0.94
C PRO A 210 -11.58 13.49 2.28
N LEU A 211 -10.55 12.62 2.30
CA LEU A 211 -9.75 12.39 3.52
C LEU A 211 -9.19 13.68 4.13
N ILE A 212 -8.76 14.62 3.26
CA ILE A 212 -8.23 15.91 3.71
C ILE A 212 -9.24 16.69 4.58
N SER A 213 -10.53 16.64 4.21
CA SER A 213 -11.60 17.29 4.97
C SER A 213 -11.83 16.60 6.31
N ILE A 214 -11.78 15.27 6.36
CA ILE A 214 -11.91 14.49 7.60
C ILE A 214 -10.75 14.78 8.55
N LEU A 215 -9.52 14.84 8.02
CA LEU A 215 -8.32 15.20 8.79
C LEU A 215 -8.44 16.61 9.36
N PHE A 216 -8.89 17.57 8.56
CA PHE A 216 -9.11 18.93 9.01
C PHE A 216 -10.18 19.01 10.11
N MET A 217 -11.31 18.36 9.92
CA MET A 217 -12.37 18.28 10.93
C MET A 217 -11.87 17.67 12.24
N ALA A 218 -11.16 16.56 12.18
CA ALA A 218 -10.64 15.89 13.37
C ALA A 218 -9.55 16.71 14.08
N SER A 219 -8.70 17.43 13.34
CA SER A 219 -7.55 18.11 13.93
C SER A 219 -7.82 19.54 14.33
N VAL A 220 -8.67 20.25 13.60
CA VAL A 220 -8.95 21.68 13.81
C VAL A 220 -10.31 21.91 14.43
N MET A 221 -11.35 21.29 13.89
CA MET A 221 -12.72 21.54 14.36
C MET A 221 -13.05 20.80 15.67
N LEU A 222 -12.66 19.52 15.80
CA LEU A 222 -12.99 18.72 16.98
C LEU A 222 -12.56 19.40 18.30
N PRO A 223 -11.35 19.99 18.45
CA PRO A 223 -10.95 20.69 19.67
C PRO A 223 -11.86 21.86 20.07
N LEU A 224 -12.52 22.51 19.09
CA LEU A 224 -13.44 23.61 19.36
C LEU A 224 -14.72 23.17 20.08
N PHE A 225 -15.06 21.89 19.96
CA PHE A 225 -16.24 21.30 20.61
C PHE A 225 -15.90 20.56 21.91
N MET A 226 -14.60 20.50 22.26
CA MET A 226 -14.18 19.81 23.48
C MET A 226 -14.33 20.74 24.71
N PRO A 227 -14.66 20.17 25.89
CA PRO A 227 -14.69 20.92 27.13
C PRO A 227 -13.33 21.57 27.42
N SER A 228 -13.37 22.75 28.07
CA SER A 228 -12.14 23.43 28.49
C SER A 228 -11.28 22.52 29.38
N GLY A 229 -9.98 22.44 29.06
CA GLY A 229 -9.00 21.62 29.80
C GLY A 229 -8.79 20.21 29.24
N ILE A 230 -9.60 19.73 28.29
CA ILE A 230 -9.39 18.45 27.62
C ILE A 230 -8.69 18.70 26.27
N THR A 231 -7.44 18.26 26.16
CA THR A 231 -6.68 18.32 24.90
C THR A 231 -6.33 16.91 24.45
N VAL A 232 -6.78 16.52 23.28
CA VAL A 232 -6.38 15.25 22.63
C VAL A 232 -5.21 15.54 21.69
N ASP A 233 -4.19 14.74 21.79
CA ASP A 233 -2.99 14.85 20.93
C ASP A 233 -3.35 14.91 19.44
N LYS A 234 -2.68 15.78 18.68
CA LYS A 234 -2.95 16.01 17.26
C LYS A 234 -2.75 14.73 16.43
N LEU A 235 -1.69 13.99 16.71
CA LEU A 235 -1.38 12.74 16.02
C LEU A 235 -2.47 11.70 16.27
N LEU A 236 -2.95 11.59 17.52
CA LEU A 236 -4.03 10.67 17.87
C LEU A 236 -5.33 11.01 17.15
N ARG A 237 -5.68 12.30 17.05
CA ARG A 237 -6.87 12.75 16.29
C ARG A 237 -6.76 12.40 14.82
N ALA A 238 -5.59 12.65 14.20
CA ALA A 238 -5.31 12.27 12.82
C ALA A 238 -5.40 10.76 12.63
N GLN A 239 -4.83 9.99 13.57
CA GLN A 239 -4.84 8.52 13.51
C GLN A 239 -6.26 7.94 13.58
N ILE A 240 -7.11 8.49 14.46
CA ILE A 240 -8.53 8.08 14.56
C ILE A 240 -9.26 8.37 13.24
N ALA A 241 -9.05 9.56 12.65
CA ALA A 241 -9.63 9.94 11.37
C ALA A 241 -9.21 8.97 10.24
N ILE A 242 -7.93 8.62 10.18
CA ILE A 242 -7.39 7.65 9.22
C ILE A 242 -7.99 6.26 9.43
N VAL A 243 -8.12 5.79 10.68
CA VAL A 243 -8.75 4.48 11.01
C VAL A 243 -10.20 4.44 10.54
N ILE A 244 -10.98 5.48 10.81
CA ILE A 244 -12.38 5.58 10.40
C ILE A 244 -12.51 5.56 8.88
N PHE A 245 -11.66 6.32 8.20
CA PHE A 245 -11.63 6.37 6.74
C PHE A 245 -11.23 5.02 6.14
N ALA A 246 -10.15 4.40 6.66
CA ALA A 246 -9.73 3.07 6.26
C ALA A 246 -10.83 2.04 6.42
N ALA A 247 -11.53 2.04 7.57
CA ALA A 247 -12.60 1.10 7.86
C ALA A 247 -13.74 1.17 6.83
N ALA A 248 -14.11 2.37 6.37
CA ALA A 248 -15.17 2.54 5.38
C ALA A 248 -14.78 1.96 4.00
N TYR A 249 -13.53 2.18 3.56
CA TYR A 249 -13.04 1.62 2.29
C TYR A 249 -12.84 0.10 2.36
N ILE A 250 -12.29 -0.40 3.46
CA ILE A 250 -12.14 -1.83 3.71
C ILE A 250 -13.49 -2.52 3.78
N ALA A 251 -14.49 -1.89 4.41
CA ALA A 251 -15.85 -2.42 4.47
C ALA A 251 -16.43 -2.68 3.08
N GLU A 252 -16.20 -1.78 2.15
CA GLU A 252 -16.68 -1.92 0.77
C GLU A 252 -15.94 -3.04 0.01
N ALA A 253 -14.62 -3.16 0.19
CA ALA A 253 -13.84 -4.24 -0.38
C ALA A 253 -14.29 -5.62 0.13
N VAL A 254 -14.50 -5.72 1.46
CA VAL A 254 -15.00 -6.96 2.09
C VAL A 254 -16.44 -7.26 1.66
N ARG A 255 -17.31 -6.24 1.55
CA ARG A 255 -18.66 -6.39 1.01
C ARG A 255 -18.64 -6.97 -0.42
N GLY A 256 -17.76 -6.45 -1.27
CA GLY A 256 -17.55 -6.99 -2.63
C GLY A 256 -17.17 -8.47 -2.59
N GLY A 257 -16.25 -8.86 -1.68
CA GLY A 257 -15.88 -10.25 -1.46
C GLY A 257 -17.06 -11.10 -0.98
N LEU A 258 -17.87 -10.62 -0.03
CA LEU A 258 -19.06 -11.33 0.47
C LEU A 258 -20.10 -11.55 -0.64
N GLN A 259 -20.30 -10.57 -1.53
CA GLN A 259 -21.24 -10.68 -2.64
C GLN A 259 -20.78 -11.64 -3.74
N ALA A 260 -19.49 -11.88 -3.86
CA ALA A 260 -18.91 -12.81 -4.83
C ALA A 260 -19.01 -14.27 -4.41
N ILE A 261 -19.42 -14.58 -3.17
CA ILE A 261 -19.59 -15.95 -2.69
C ILE A 261 -20.84 -16.57 -3.32
N PRO A 262 -20.73 -17.74 -3.98
CA PRO A 262 -21.87 -18.45 -4.54
C PRO A 262 -22.93 -18.82 -3.48
N ARG A 263 -24.21 -18.70 -3.84
CA ARG A 263 -25.33 -19.06 -2.95
C ARG A 263 -25.25 -20.47 -2.40
N GLY A 264 -24.74 -21.41 -3.18
CA GLY A 264 -24.54 -22.82 -2.77
C GLY A 264 -23.66 -22.97 -1.53
N GLN A 265 -22.73 -22.03 -1.23
CA GLN A 265 -21.94 -22.07 0.00
C GLN A 265 -22.80 -21.79 1.24
N HIS A 266 -23.78 -20.92 1.12
CA HIS A 266 -24.75 -20.63 2.19
C HIS A 266 -25.71 -21.80 2.38
N GLU A 267 -26.20 -22.38 1.28
CA GLU A 267 -27.12 -23.52 1.28
C GLU A 267 -26.45 -24.76 1.86
N ALA A 268 -25.23 -25.08 1.43
CA ALA A 268 -24.44 -26.18 1.96
C ALA A 268 -24.15 -26.02 3.46
N SER A 269 -23.79 -24.81 3.90
CA SER A 269 -23.60 -24.51 5.33
C SER A 269 -24.85 -24.76 6.16
N SER A 270 -26.02 -24.37 5.63
CA SER A 270 -27.31 -24.60 6.29
C SER A 270 -27.68 -26.09 6.32
N ALA A 271 -27.39 -26.83 5.23
CA ALA A 271 -27.61 -28.28 5.17
C ALA A 271 -26.72 -29.06 6.17
N MET A 272 -25.54 -28.51 6.49
CA MET A 272 -24.65 -29.06 7.54
C MET A 272 -25.07 -28.66 8.96
N GLY A 273 -26.21 -27.99 9.13
CA GLY A 273 -26.72 -27.56 10.45
C GLY A 273 -26.00 -26.37 11.07
N LEU A 274 -25.18 -25.65 10.30
CA LEU A 274 -24.49 -24.48 10.83
C LEU A 274 -25.45 -23.29 10.94
N HIS A 275 -25.52 -22.68 12.11
CA HIS A 275 -26.27 -21.42 12.27
C HIS A 275 -25.48 -20.25 11.69
N TYR A 276 -26.14 -19.10 11.46
CA TYR A 276 -25.63 -17.95 10.71
C TYR A 276 -24.19 -17.55 11.07
N TRP A 277 -23.86 -17.38 12.35
CA TRP A 277 -22.54 -16.96 12.77
C TRP A 277 -21.45 -18.03 12.55
N GLN A 278 -21.81 -19.31 12.66
CA GLN A 278 -20.88 -20.43 12.35
C GLN A 278 -20.62 -20.49 10.85
N ALA A 279 -21.66 -20.45 10.02
CA ALA A 279 -21.54 -20.41 8.57
C ALA A 279 -20.71 -19.19 8.12
N MET A 280 -20.97 -18.02 8.69
CA MET A 280 -20.22 -16.81 8.37
C MET A 280 -18.75 -16.93 8.76
N ARG A 281 -18.43 -17.35 9.99
CA ARG A 281 -17.06 -17.43 10.49
C ARG A 281 -16.23 -18.54 9.86
N LEU A 282 -16.82 -19.69 9.61
CA LEU A 282 -16.10 -20.91 9.20
C LEU A 282 -16.05 -21.07 7.68
N VAL A 283 -17.05 -20.58 6.94
CA VAL A 283 -17.21 -20.85 5.50
C VAL A 283 -17.17 -19.56 4.68
N VAL A 284 -18.09 -18.63 4.93
CA VAL A 284 -18.32 -17.50 4.04
C VAL A 284 -17.23 -16.42 4.17
N LEU A 285 -16.96 -15.93 5.38
CA LEU A 285 -16.02 -14.83 5.61
C LEU A 285 -14.58 -15.17 5.20
N PRO A 286 -14.03 -16.38 5.48
CA PRO A 286 -12.69 -16.72 5.02
C PRO A 286 -12.56 -16.74 3.48
N GLN A 287 -13.58 -17.17 2.78
CA GLN A 287 -13.61 -17.16 1.32
C GLN A 287 -13.77 -15.72 0.79
N ALA A 288 -14.67 -14.93 1.38
CA ALA A 288 -14.89 -13.54 1.02
C ALA A 288 -13.62 -12.69 1.20
N LEU A 289 -12.89 -12.89 2.31
CA LEU A 289 -11.63 -12.20 2.55
C LEU A 289 -10.56 -12.56 1.52
N LYS A 290 -10.48 -13.82 1.08
CA LYS A 290 -9.56 -14.22 0.00
C LYS A 290 -9.87 -13.47 -1.30
N ILE A 291 -11.14 -13.34 -1.66
CA ILE A 291 -11.57 -12.58 -2.85
C ILE A 291 -11.30 -11.08 -2.68
N ALA A 292 -11.38 -10.57 -1.47
CA ALA A 292 -11.15 -9.16 -1.17
C ALA A 292 -9.65 -8.77 -1.12
N ILE A 293 -8.69 -9.71 -1.13
CA ILE A 293 -7.26 -9.41 -1.03
C ILE A 293 -6.78 -8.40 -2.09
N PRO A 294 -7.06 -8.55 -3.40
CA PRO A 294 -6.59 -7.59 -4.38
C PRO A 294 -7.06 -6.15 -4.12
N PRO A 295 -8.35 -5.88 -3.92
CA PRO A 295 -8.78 -4.53 -3.57
C PRO A 295 -8.25 -4.04 -2.21
N LEU A 296 -8.05 -4.92 -1.22
CA LEU A 296 -7.46 -4.55 0.07
C LEU A 296 -6.00 -4.10 -0.08
N VAL A 297 -5.21 -4.75 -0.94
CA VAL A 297 -3.84 -4.31 -1.21
C VAL A 297 -3.83 -2.96 -1.93
N ASN A 298 -4.72 -2.74 -2.90
CA ASN A 298 -4.84 -1.43 -3.56
C ASN A 298 -5.20 -0.32 -2.57
N ILE A 299 -6.11 -0.60 -1.64
CA ILE A 299 -6.44 0.31 -0.53
C ILE A 299 -5.19 0.59 0.31
N SER A 300 -4.42 -0.43 0.65
CA SER A 300 -3.20 -0.28 1.47
C SER A 300 -2.14 0.58 0.77
N ILE A 301 -1.96 0.44 -0.55
CA ILE A 301 -1.07 1.29 -1.34
C ILE A 301 -1.56 2.74 -1.31
N GLY A 302 -2.86 2.96 -1.55
CA GLY A 302 -3.47 4.29 -1.49
C GLY A 302 -3.27 4.93 -0.13
N PHE A 303 -3.53 4.20 0.97
CA PHE A 303 -3.36 4.72 2.34
C PHE A 303 -1.93 5.14 2.66
N PHE A 304 -0.93 4.40 2.19
CA PHE A 304 0.46 4.81 2.35
C PHE A 304 0.76 6.13 1.62
N GLN A 305 0.18 6.33 0.44
CA GLN A 305 0.30 7.59 -0.31
C GLN A 305 -0.52 8.72 0.34
N ASP A 306 -1.71 8.43 0.85
CA ASP A 306 -2.62 9.38 1.48
C ASP A 306 -2.07 9.96 2.80
N THR A 307 -1.05 9.32 3.42
CA THR A 307 -0.35 9.91 4.56
C THR A 307 0.26 11.28 4.25
N THR A 308 0.51 11.59 2.98
CA THR A 308 1.00 12.91 2.55
C THR A 308 0.01 14.05 2.81
N LEU A 309 -1.28 13.73 2.97
CA LEU A 309 -2.33 14.70 3.25
C LEU A 309 -2.30 15.25 4.68
N VAL A 310 -1.59 14.57 5.60
CA VAL A 310 -1.50 15.04 7.00
C VAL A 310 -0.68 16.33 7.14
N THR A 311 0.03 16.73 6.10
CA THR A 311 0.72 18.03 6.05
C THR A 311 -0.25 19.20 6.25
N ILE A 312 -1.52 19.08 5.81
CA ILE A 312 -2.54 20.14 5.95
C ILE A 312 -2.83 20.49 7.42
N ILE A 313 -2.64 19.51 8.30
CA ILE A 313 -2.84 19.68 9.74
C ILE A 313 -1.50 19.92 10.48
N GLY A 314 -0.40 20.14 9.73
CA GLY A 314 0.92 20.44 10.29
C GLY A 314 1.62 19.24 10.92
N LEU A 315 1.39 18.02 10.41
CA LEU A 315 2.24 16.87 10.67
C LEU A 315 3.23 16.73 9.52
N LEU A 316 4.49 16.51 9.84
CA LEU A 316 5.57 16.39 8.84
C LEU A 316 5.73 14.92 8.43
N ASP A 317 4.92 14.48 7.47
CA ASP A 317 5.08 13.19 6.82
C ASP A 317 6.35 13.12 5.96
N PHE A 318 6.58 11.98 5.30
CA PHE A 318 7.76 11.77 4.45
C PHE A 318 7.88 12.81 3.31
N LEU A 319 6.79 13.07 2.59
CA LEU A 319 6.85 14.05 1.48
C LEU A 319 7.07 15.49 2.01
N SER A 320 6.51 15.79 3.17
CA SER A 320 6.68 17.11 3.82
C SER A 320 8.12 17.30 4.28
N THR A 321 8.79 16.28 4.82
CA THR A 321 10.22 16.39 5.19
C THR A 321 11.11 16.56 3.97
N VAL A 322 10.81 15.87 2.86
CA VAL A 322 11.51 16.08 1.59
C VAL A 322 11.33 17.52 1.09
N ARG A 323 10.09 18.06 1.11
CA ARG A 323 9.82 19.45 0.74
C ARG A 323 10.56 20.44 1.63
N THR A 324 10.56 20.21 2.94
CA THR A 324 11.28 21.05 3.89
C THR A 324 12.79 21.02 3.62
N ALA A 325 13.36 19.85 3.28
CA ALA A 325 14.77 19.73 2.90
C ALA A 325 15.12 20.56 1.65
N MET A 326 14.22 20.65 0.66
CA MET A 326 14.40 21.44 -0.56
C MET A 326 14.29 22.96 -0.30
N THR A 327 13.62 23.38 0.76
CA THR A 327 13.45 24.79 1.14
C THR A 327 14.52 25.29 2.13
N ASP A 328 15.49 24.43 2.50
CA ASP A 328 16.63 24.84 3.32
C ASP A 328 17.42 25.98 2.63
N PRO A 329 17.79 27.03 3.35
CA PRO A 329 18.45 28.21 2.76
C PRO A 329 19.69 27.92 1.91
N ASN A 330 20.44 26.84 2.24
CA ASN A 330 21.63 26.47 1.47
C ASN A 330 21.29 25.69 0.18
N TRP A 331 20.09 25.13 0.08
CA TRP A 331 19.68 24.23 -0.99
C TRP A 331 18.48 24.71 -1.80
N VAL A 332 17.85 25.81 -1.39
CA VAL A 332 16.66 26.36 -2.05
C VAL A 332 16.93 26.69 -3.51
N GLY A 333 16.08 26.18 -4.40
CA GLY A 333 16.20 26.39 -5.85
C GLY A 333 17.28 25.54 -6.54
N ILE A 334 18.08 24.77 -5.79
CA ILE A 334 19.19 23.96 -6.34
C ILE A 334 18.77 22.51 -6.53
N ALA A 335 18.22 21.88 -5.49
CA ALA A 335 18.03 20.42 -5.42
C ALA A 335 16.54 20.00 -5.40
N VAL A 336 15.69 20.71 -6.13
CA VAL A 336 14.25 20.43 -6.19
C VAL A 336 13.96 19.11 -6.90
N MET A 337 14.65 18.85 -8.01
CA MET A 337 14.48 17.62 -8.77
C MET A 337 14.95 16.40 -7.95
N GLU A 338 16.09 16.54 -7.27
CA GLU A 338 16.67 15.50 -6.41
C GLU A 338 15.71 15.11 -5.29
N GLY A 339 15.11 16.07 -4.63
CA GLY A 339 14.12 15.83 -3.57
C GLY A 339 12.92 15.04 -4.09
N TYR A 340 12.32 15.47 -5.19
CA TYR A 340 11.16 14.76 -5.77
C TYR A 340 11.53 13.41 -6.35
N VAL A 341 12.70 13.26 -6.98
CA VAL A 341 13.17 11.94 -7.46
C VAL A 341 13.34 10.98 -6.29
N PHE A 342 13.94 11.44 -5.19
CA PHE A 342 14.06 10.63 -3.98
C PHE A 342 12.69 10.19 -3.45
N ALA A 343 11.75 11.13 -3.31
CA ALA A 343 10.40 10.82 -2.86
C ALA A 343 9.71 9.82 -3.80
N ALA A 344 9.80 10.04 -5.11
CA ALA A 344 9.22 9.15 -6.12
C ALA A 344 9.80 7.73 -6.05
N VAL A 345 11.11 7.58 -5.86
CA VAL A 345 11.77 6.27 -5.71
C VAL A 345 11.28 5.55 -4.46
N VAL A 346 11.18 6.24 -3.32
CA VAL A 346 10.68 5.65 -2.08
C VAL A 346 9.23 5.17 -2.24
N PHE A 347 8.33 6.05 -2.74
CA PHE A 347 6.94 5.66 -2.99
C PHE A 347 6.81 4.53 -4.02
N LEU A 348 7.63 4.54 -5.07
CA LEU A 348 7.66 3.47 -6.08
C LEU A 348 8.07 2.12 -5.46
N VAL A 349 9.13 2.09 -4.65
CA VAL A 349 9.62 0.86 -4.01
C VAL A 349 8.51 0.23 -3.15
N PHE A 350 7.84 1.03 -2.32
CA PHE A 350 6.76 0.52 -1.46
C PHE A 350 5.52 0.11 -2.26
N SER A 351 5.05 0.95 -3.17
CA SER A 351 3.87 0.65 -3.99
C SER A 351 4.09 -0.55 -4.90
N TYR A 352 5.27 -0.65 -5.52
CA TYR A 352 5.64 -1.79 -6.35
C TYR A 352 5.77 -3.08 -5.54
N GLY A 353 6.40 -3.01 -4.36
CA GLY A 353 6.55 -4.14 -3.45
C GLY A 353 5.19 -4.69 -3.01
N MET A 354 4.28 -3.82 -2.56
CA MET A 354 2.92 -4.21 -2.19
C MET A 354 2.14 -4.79 -3.39
N GLY A 355 2.22 -4.15 -4.56
CA GLY A 355 1.57 -4.64 -5.78
C GLY A 355 2.13 -5.97 -6.29
N ALA A 356 3.44 -6.19 -6.18
CA ALA A 356 4.08 -7.47 -6.52
C ALA A 356 3.60 -8.58 -5.59
N TYR A 357 3.46 -8.28 -4.30
CA TYR A 357 2.92 -9.20 -3.32
C TYR A 357 1.45 -9.54 -3.59
N SER A 358 0.60 -8.57 -3.93
CA SER A 358 -0.78 -8.83 -4.34
C SER A 358 -0.86 -9.85 -5.47
N ARG A 359 -0.08 -9.64 -6.54
CA ARG A 359 -0.04 -10.56 -7.68
C ARG A 359 0.46 -11.96 -7.31
N PHE A 360 1.40 -12.05 -6.38
CA PHE A 360 1.86 -13.34 -5.85
C PHE A 360 0.74 -14.08 -5.09
N LEU A 361 0.00 -13.38 -4.21
CA LEU A 361 -1.12 -13.94 -3.48
C LEU A 361 -2.25 -14.39 -4.42
N GLU A 362 -2.63 -13.56 -5.39
CA GLU A 362 -3.67 -13.90 -6.38
C GLU A 362 -3.34 -15.19 -7.13
N ARG A 363 -2.10 -15.32 -7.62
CA ARG A 363 -1.67 -16.54 -8.32
C ARG A 363 -1.77 -17.77 -7.44
N ARG A 364 -1.34 -17.65 -6.18
CA ARG A 364 -1.34 -18.77 -5.24
C ARG A 364 -2.75 -19.19 -4.81
N MET A 365 -3.68 -18.24 -4.70
CA MET A 365 -5.05 -18.52 -4.33
C MET A 365 -5.87 -19.11 -5.49
N ARG A 366 -5.58 -18.75 -6.74
CA ARG A 366 -6.19 -19.38 -7.92
C ARG A 366 -5.82 -20.86 -8.03
N LEU A 367 -4.58 -21.24 -7.69
CA LEU A 367 -4.12 -22.62 -7.68
C LEU A 367 -4.73 -23.50 -6.56
N GLY A 368 -5.46 -22.93 -5.62
CA GLY A 368 -6.14 -23.64 -4.53
C GLY A 368 -7.67 -23.67 -4.66
N LEU A 369 -8.20 -23.31 -5.83
CA LEU A 369 -9.64 -23.35 -6.16
C LEU A 369 -9.97 -24.43 -7.21
N ASP A 370 -8.96 -25.18 -7.71
CA ASP A 370 -9.12 -26.35 -8.61
C ASP A 370 -9.17 -27.66 -7.82
#